data_bb5d1c4bdfa4d84f068a4e6246a3ebd6
#
_entry.id   bb5d1c4bdfa4d84f068a4e6246a3ebd6
#
_cell.length_a   1.000
_cell.length_b   1.000
_cell.length_c   1.000
_cell.angle_alpha   90.00
_cell.angle_beta   90.00
_cell.angle_gamma   90.00
#
_symmetry.space_group_name_H-M   'P 1'
#
loop_
_entity.id
_entity.type
_entity.pdbx_description
1 polymer ?
#
loop_
_entity_poly.entity_id
_entity_poly.type
_entity_poly.pdbx_seq_one_letter_code
_entity_poly.pdbx_strand_id
1 'polypeptide(L)'
;MLQTSILVSALFAGIVATLVTIAIERFGGRTGGVLATIPTTIVPAALGMYSISSETEFAQSMSIVPFGMMVNAIFLLVWIHAPQRWGLSLFGTTILSLLVWTAIGSVGLVASSQIQSSGFDAFTYAMSGLGLLIVLGLWATWTSRPAPKGHRSVRPMVLILRGSAAAIAIGIAVWLSGLSYPFISGLISTFPAIFLTSMIALWLAQGQDVPQGAAGPMMLGGA
;
A
#
# COMPACT_ATOMS: atom_id res chain seq x y z
N MET A 1 -1.17 4.83 27.44
CA MET A 1 -0.14 4.76 26.37
C MET A 1 -0.70 4.19 25.06
N LEU A 2 -1.30 3.00 25.06
CA LEU A 2 -1.82 2.39 23.81
C LEU A 2 -2.76 3.30 23.00
N GLN A 3 -3.80 3.86 23.63
CA GLN A 3 -4.75 4.75 22.94
C GLN A 3 -4.10 6.00 22.35
N THR A 4 -3.14 6.57 23.07
CA THR A 4 -2.40 7.76 22.61
C THR A 4 -1.55 7.42 21.39
N SER A 5 -0.82 6.29 21.40
CA SER A 5 -0.02 5.83 20.26
C SER A 5 -0.88 5.55 19.04
N ILE A 6 -2.05 4.91 19.19
CA ILE A 6 -3.00 4.67 18.10
C ILE A 6 -3.46 5.98 17.48
N LEU A 7 -3.93 6.93 18.30
CA LEU A 7 -4.46 8.21 17.80
C LEU A 7 -3.37 9.06 17.14
N VAL A 8 -2.20 9.17 17.75
CA VAL A 8 -1.09 9.94 17.19
C VAL A 8 -0.61 9.36 15.87
N SER A 9 -0.43 8.04 15.79
CA SER A 9 0.00 7.38 14.56
C SER A 9 -1.05 7.48 13.46
N ALA A 10 -2.33 7.31 13.78
CA ALA A 10 -3.43 7.45 12.84
C ALA A 10 -3.52 8.89 12.27
N LEU A 11 -3.50 9.90 13.15
CA LEU A 11 -3.51 11.30 12.73
C LEU A 11 -2.29 11.65 11.89
N PHE A 12 -1.09 11.20 12.31
CA PHE A 12 0.14 11.44 11.58
C PHE A 12 0.08 10.79 10.18
N ALA A 13 -0.37 9.54 10.07
CA ALA A 13 -0.54 8.86 8.79
C ALA A 13 -1.53 9.59 7.88
N GLY A 14 -2.66 10.05 8.41
CA GLY A 14 -3.65 10.82 7.65
C GLY A 14 -3.11 12.14 7.12
N ILE A 15 -2.39 12.88 7.97
CA ILE A 15 -1.73 14.14 7.59
C ILE A 15 -0.68 13.89 6.52
N VAL A 16 0.20 12.92 6.72
CA VAL A 16 1.26 12.57 5.76
C VAL A 16 0.67 12.16 4.41
N ALA A 17 -0.34 11.29 4.39
CA ALA A 17 -1.00 10.87 3.15
C ALA A 17 -1.64 12.04 2.40
N THR A 18 -2.21 13.00 3.13
CA THR A 18 -2.80 14.21 2.56
C THR A 18 -1.73 15.14 1.99
N LEU A 19 -0.67 15.42 2.77
CA LEU A 19 0.43 16.31 2.36
C LEU A 19 1.20 15.77 1.16
N VAL A 20 1.48 14.47 1.13
CA VAL A 20 2.12 13.81 -0.02
C VAL A 20 1.26 13.96 -1.26
N THR A 21 -0.06 13.82 -1.14
CA THR A 21 -0.96 14.02 -2.28
C THR A 21 -0.92 15.44 -2.80
N ILE A 22 -0.96 16.43 -1.92
CA ILE A 22 -0.83 17.86 -2.29
C ILE A 22 0.53 18.13 -2.94
N ALA A 23 1.60 17.54 -2.41
CA ALA A 23 2.94 17.67 -2.99
C ALA A 23 3.01 17.09 -4.41
N ILE A 24 2.42 15.90 -4.63
CA ILE A 24 2.33 15.27 -5.96
C ILE A 24 1.64 16.19 -6.95
N GLU A 25 0.53 16.80 -6.56
CA GLU A 25 -0.19 17.74 -7.42
C GLU A 25 0.62 18.99 -7.73
N ARG A 26 1.26 19.56 -6.70
CA ARG A 26 1.99 20.81 -6.82
C ARG A 26 3.25 20.69 -7.66
N PHE A 27 3.99 19.59 -7.50
CA PHE A 27 5.25 19.35 -8.20
C PHE A 27 5.08 18.61 -9.53
N GLY A 28 3.95 17.94 -9.74
CA GLY A 28 3.55 17.29 -11.00
C GLY A 28 4.59 16.37 -11.65
N GLY A 29 4.21 15.73 -12.74
CA GLY A 29 5.13 15.00 -13.60
C GLY A 29 6.00 13.95 -12.89
N ARG A 30 7.30 13.92 -13.24
CA ARG A 30 8.27 12.93 -12.70
C ARG A 30 8.48 13.05 -11.19
N THR A 31 8.60 14.27 -10.67
CA THR A 31 8.85 14.51 -9.24
C THR A 31 7.65 14.11 -8.38
N GLY A 32 6.43 14.46 -8.82
CA GLY A 32 5.20 14.04 -8.15
C GLY A 32 5.01 12.52 -8.18
N GLY A 33 5.34 11.87 -9.30
CA GLY A 33 5.32 10.41 -9.42
C GLY A 33 6.24 9.71 -8.40
N VAL A 34 7.48 10.16 -8.28
CA VAL A 34 8.43 9.63 -7.29
C VAL A 34 7.93 9.87 -5.86
N LEU A 35 7.38 11.04 -5.54
CA LEU A 35 6.82 11.33 -4.22
C LEU A 35 5.59 10.45 -3.91
N ALA A 36 4.79 10.12 -4.93
CA ALA A 36 3.61 9.24 -4.76
C ALA A 36 3.96 7.83 -4.29
N THR A 37 5.18 7.43 -4.53
CA THR A 37 5.63 6.05 -4.39
C THR A 37 6.43 5.81 -3.11
N ILE A 38 6.90 6.88 -2.46
CA ILE A 38 7.53 6.75 -1.14
C ILE A 38 6.47 6.22 -0.15
N PRO A 39 6.72 5.10 0.54
CA PRO A 39 5.75 4.49 1.47
C PRO A 39 5.67 5.30 2.78
N THR A 40 5.25 6.55 2.67
CA THR A 40 5.27 7.53 3.76
C THR A 40 4.39 7.18 4.94
N THR A 41 3.39 6.33 4.75
CA THR A 41 2.51 5.85 5.82
C THR A 41 3.16 4.78 6.70
N ILE A 42 4.24 4.14 6.24
CA ILE A 42 4.96 3.15 7.04
C ILE A 42 5.68 3.82 8.25
N VAL A 43 6.13 5.06 8.10
CA VAL A 43 6.85 5.78 9.17
C VAL A 43 5.96 5.99 10.40
N PRO A 44 4.76 6.59 10.29
CA PRO A 44 3.84 6.67 11.43
C PRO A 44 3.40 5.31 11.97
N ALA A 45 3.25 4.30 11.12
CA ALA A 45 2.98 2.93 11.55
C ALA A 45 4.12 2.37 12.40
N ALA A 46 5.35 2.44 11.90
CA ALA A 46 6.54 1.93 12.59
C ALA A 46 6.74 2.64 13.93
N LEU A 47 6.62 3.97 13.98
CA LEU A 47 6.73 4.74 15.23
C LEU A 47 5.67 4.32 16.25
N GLY A 48 4.42 4.13 15.80
CA GLY A 48 3.34 3.69 16.66
C GLY A 48 3.57 2.29 17.21
N MET A 49 3.93 1.34 16.38
CA MET A 49 4.21 -0.04 16.78
C MET A 49 5.43 -0.11 17.71
N TYR A 50 6.52 0.58 17.38
CA TYR A 50 7.73 0.62 18.21
C TYR A 50 7.44 1.10 19.62
N SER A 51 6.53 2.07 19.78
CA SER A 51 6.21 2.66 21.09
C SER A 51 5.43 1.74 22.04
N ILE A 52 4.85 0.64 21.53
CA ILE A 52 3.92 -0.22 22.29
C ILE A 52 4.26 -1.71 22.24
N SER A 53 5.14 -2.12 21.36
CA SER A 53 5.54 -3.53 21.18
C SER A 53 6.92 -3.80 21.77
N SER A 54 7.21 -5.06 22.08
CA SER A 54 8.58 -5.50 22.32
C SER A 54 9.44 -5.40 21.06
N GLU A 55 10.77 -5.37 21.22
CA GLU A 55 11.69 -5.36 20.06
C GLU A 55 11.45 -6.53 19.10
N THR A 56 11.17 -7.71 19.65
CA THR A 56 10.89 -8.91 18.86
C THR A 56 9.60 -8.78 18.07
N GLU A 57 8.52 -8.34 18.69
CA GLU A 57 7.22 -8.12 18.02
C GLU A 57 7.32 -7.02 16.96
N PHE A 58 8.06 -5.96 17.23
CA PHE A 58 8.32 -4.91 16.27
C PHE A 58 9.10 -5.44 15.05
N ALA A 59 10.18 -6.19 15.28
CA ALA A 59 10.96 -6.80 14.21
C ALA A 59 10.09 -7.75 13.34
N GLN A 60 9.22 -8.54 13.97
CA GLN A 60 8.26 -9.41 13.28
C GLN A 60 7.27 -8.60 12.45
N SER A 61 6.73 -7.50 12.99
CA SER A 61 5.83 -6.62 12.24
C SER A 61 6.52 -6.00 11.02
N MET A 62 7.77 -5.58 11.16
CA MET A 62 8.52 -4.97 10.07
C MET A 62 8.96 -5.99 9.01
N SER A 63 9.22 -7.23 9.40
CA SER A 63 9.66 -8.28 8.46
C SER A 63 8.62 -8.63 7.39
N ILE A 64 7.32 -8.49 7.67
CA ILE A 64 6.25 -8.76 6.70
C ILE A 64 5.93 -7.57 5.78
N VAL A 65 6.43 -6.38 6.09
CA VAL A 65 6.13 -5.17 5.31
C VAL A 65 6.55 -5.30 3.84
N PRO A 66 7.76 -5.78 3.48
CA PRO A 66 8.14 -5.95 2.08
C PRO A 66 7.23 -6.95 1.33
N PHE A 67 6.76 -7.99 2.01
CA PHE A 67 5.75 -8.89 1.46
C PHE A 67 4.43 -8.15 1.23
N GLY A 68 3.95 -7.36 2.18
CA GLY A 68 2.75 -6.54 2.02
C GLY A 68 2.85 -5.56 0.84
N MET A 69 4.03 -4.98 0.60
CA MET A 69 4.30 -4.14 -0.57
C MET A 69 4.26 -4.95 -1.88
N MET A 70 4.75 -6.19 -1.89
CA MET A 70 4.60 -7.10 -3.03
C MET A 70 3.12 -7.42 -3.28
N VAL A 71 2.31 -7.64 -2.24
CA VAL A 71 0.86 -7.83 -2.38
C VAL A 71 0.19 -6.59 -2.97
N ASN A 72 0.67 -5.38 -2.64
CA ASN A 72 0.22 -4.14 -3.29
C ASN A 72 0.56 -4.09 -4.78
N ALA A 73 1.69 -4.63 -5.21
CA ALA A 73 1.98 -4.76 -6.64
C ALA A 73 0.97 -5.69 -7.32
N ILE A 74 0.61 -6.80 -6.71
CA ILE A 74 -0.41 -7.72 -7.25
C ILE A 74 -1.80 -7.04 -7.27
N PHE A 75 -2.14 -6.29 -6.24
CA PHE A 75 -3.33 -5.43 -6.23
C PHE A 75 -3.37 -4.50 -7.44
N LEU A 76 -2.26 -3.84 -7.77
CA LEU A 76 -2.14 -2.95 -8.94
C LEU A 76 -2.20 -3.73 -10.28
N LEU A 77 -1.70 -4.97 -10.33
CA LEU A 77 -1.86 -5.83 -11.53
C LEU A 77 -3.33 -6.12 -11.84
N VAL A 78 -4.19 -6.25 -10.84
CA VAL A 78 -5.63 -6.40 -11.06
C VAL A 78 -6.20 -5.16 -11.77
N TRP A 79 -5.76 -3.95 -11.42
CA TRP A 79 -6.17 -2.71 -12.08
C TRP A 79 -5.68 -2.61 -13.52
N ILE A 80 -4.54 -3.20 -13.86
CA ILE A 80 -4.04 -3.25 -15.24
C ILE A 80 -4.86 -4.21 -16.09
N HIS A 81 -5.14 -5.41 -15.59
CA HIS A 81 -5.61 -6.52 -16.42
C HIS A 81 -7.11 -6.78 -16.33
N ALA A 82 -7.74 -6.60 -15.17
CA ALA A 82 -9.11 -7.02 -14.96
C ALA A 82 -10.13 -6.24 -15.80
N PRO A 83 -10.03 -4.91 -15.97
CA PRO A 83 -10.94 -4.17 -16.83
C PRO A 83 -10.86 -4.58 -18.29
N GLN A 84 -9.64 -4.80 -18.78
CA GLN A 84 -9.41 -5.16 -20.19
C GLN A 84 -9.81 -6.60 -20.50
N ARG A 85 -9.48 -7.53 -19.58
CA ARG A 85 -9.65 -8.96 -19.84
C ARG A 85 -11.07 -9.45 -19.54
N TRP A 86 -11.73 -8.86 -18.55
CA TRP A 86 -13.04 -9.30 -18.08
C TRP A 86 -14.12 -8.21 -18.17
N GLY A 87 -13.82 -7.05 -18.74
CA GLY A 87 -14.78 -5.94 -18.87
C GLY A 87 -15.31 -5.42 -17.54
N LEU A 88 -14.53 -5.54 -16.47
CA LEU A 88 -15.00 -5.16 -15.14
C LEU A 88 -15.16 -3.63 -15.01
N SER A 89 -16.27 -3.24 -14.40
CA SER A 89 -16.52 -1.86 -14.01
C SER A 89 -15.56 -1.39 -12.91
N LEU A 90 -15.54 -0.10 -12.62
CA LEU A 90 -14.79 0.47 -11.49
C LEU A 90 -15.06 -0.27 -10.18
N PHE A 91 -16.34 -0.51 -9.86
CA PHE A 91 -16.74 -1.21 -8.64
C PHE A 91 -16.25 -2.67 -8.64
N GLY A 92 -16.43 -3.39 -9.73
CA GLY A 92 -15.97 -4.77 -9.86
C GLY A 92 -14.44 -4.89 -9.74
N THR A 93 -13.70 -3.99 -10.37
CA THR A 93 -12.23 -3.95 -10.27
C THR A 93 -11.78 -3.64 -8.85
N THR A 94 -12.44 -2.70 -8.18
CA THR A 94 -12.16 -2.34 -6.78
C THR A 94 -12.34 -3.54 -5.85
N ILE A 95 -13.51 -4.20 -5.93
CA ILE A 95 -13.81 -5.37 -5.09
C ILE A 95 -12.83 -6.51 -5.36
N LEU A 96 -12.58 -6.83 -6.64
CA LEU A 96 -11.66 -7.90 -7.01
C LEU A 96 -10.24 -7.60 -6.48
N SER A 97 -9.74 -6.38 -6.63
CA SER A 97 -8.40 -6.03 -6.17
C SER A 97 -8.26 -6.13 -4.65
N LEU A 98 -9.29 -5.74 -3.89
CA LEU A 98 -9.31 -5.90 -2.44
C LEU A 98 -9.40 -7.38 -2.02
N LEU A 99 -10.21 -8.19 -2.70
CA LEU A 99 -10.30 -9.63 -2.43
C LEU A 99 -8.97 -10.33 -2.71
N VAL A 100 -8.31 -10.00 -3.81
CA VAL A 100 -6.99 -10.54 -4.16
C VAL A 100 -5.96 -10.11 -3.11
N TRP A 101 -5.95 -8.85 -2.70
CA TRP A 101 -5.05 -8.35 -1.66
C TRP A 101 -5.26 -9.11 -0.34
N THR A 102 -6.50 -9.25 0.10
CA THR A 102 -6.84 -9.97 1.34
C THR A 102 -6.47 -11.45 1.25
N ALA A 103 -6.80 -12.12 0.14
CA ALA A 103 -6.52 -13.54 -0.03
C ALA A 103 -5.01 -13.84 -0.01
N ILE A 104 -4.21 -13.09 -0.80
CA ILE A 104 -2.76 -13.29 -0.87
C ILE A 104 -2.11 -12.85 0.44
N GLY A 105 -2.55 -11.75 1.03
CA GLY A 105 -2.11 -11.31 2.34
C GLY A 105 -2.33 -12.37 3.42
N SER A 106 -3.50 -13.01 3.43
CA SER A 106 -3.83 -14.10 4.38
C SER A 106 -2.94 -15.33 4.15
N VAL A 107 -2.69 -15.72 2.90
CA VAL A 107 -1.76 -16.81 2.58
C VAL A 107 -0.34 -16.46 3.08
N GLY A 108 0.11 -15.23 2.88
CA GLY A 108 1.41 -14.77 3.37
C GLY A 108 1.52 -14.78 4.89
N LEU A 109 0.44 -14.46 5.61
CA LEU A 109 0.41 -14.56 7.08
C LEU A 109 0.58 -16.00 7.56
N VAL A 110 -0.12 -16.94 6.92
CA VAL A 110 0.03 -18.38 7.24
C VAL A 110 1.44 -18.87 6.89
N ALA A 111 1.94 -18.47 5.72
CA ALA A 111 3.31 -18.83 5.31
C ALA A 111 4.37 -18.26 6.26
N SER A 112 4.23 -17.01 6.71
CA SER A 112 5.19 -16.38 7.63
C SER A 112 5.30 -17.12 8.96
N SER A 113 4.19 -17.62 9.50
CA SER A 113 4.18 -18.40 10.73
C SER A 113 4.88 -19.77 10.57
N GLN A 114 4.70 -20.43 9.44
CA GLN A 114 5.35 -21.69 9.10
C GLN A 114 6.87 -21.51 8.85
N ILE A 115 7.25 -20.46 8.13
CA ILE A 115 8.64 -20.13 7.82
C ILE A 115 9.41 -19.86 9.11
N GLN A 116 8.82 -19.13 10.05
CA GLN A 116 9.43 -18.85 11.35
C GLN A 116 9.65 -20.11 12.19
N SER A 117 8.69 -21.06 12.16
CA SER A 117 8.85 -22.36 12.83
C SER A 117 9.93 -23.26 12.21
N SER A 118 10.27 -23.04 10.95
CA SER A 118 11.28 -23.78 10.18
C SER A 118 12.69 -23.22 10.31
N GLY A 119 12.91 -22.18 11.12
CA GLY A 119 14.23 -21.56 11.34
C GLY A 119 14.71 -20.65 10.21
N PHE A 120 13.86 -20.33 9.25
CA PHE A 120 14.17 -19.32 8.24
C PHE A 120 14.21 -17.92 8.86
N ASP A 121 15.24 -17.16 8.51
CA ASP A 121 15.42 -15.80 9.00
C ASP A 121 14.37 -14.84 8.43
N ALA A 122 13.80 -13.99 9.30
CA ALA A 122 12.85 -12.95 8.94
C ALA A 122 13.37 -11.99 7.85
N PHE A 123 14.67 -11.75 7.83
CA PHE A 123 15.34 -10.94 6.81
C PHE A 123 15.25 -11.58 5.42
N THR A 124 15.49 -12.88 5.31
CA THR A 124 15.38 -13.61 4.03
C THR A 124 13.96 -13.58 3.49
N TYR A 125 12.96 -13.70 4.35
CA TYR A 125 11.55 -13.55 3.96
C TYR A 125 11.25 -12.14 3.45
N ALA A 126 11.69 -11.11 4.16
CA ALA A 126 11.53 -9.72 3.75
C ALA A 126 12.20 -9.44 2.39
N MET A 127 13.42 -9.90 2.20
CA MET A 127 14.18 -9.71 0.96
C MET A 127 13.55 -10.44 -0.23
N SER A 128 12.95 -11.61 -0.02
CA SER A 128 12.22 -12.31 -1.07
C SER A 128 10.98 -11.53 -1.53
N GLY A 129 10.23 -10.95 -0.61
CA GLY A 129 9.10 -10.07 -0.91
C GLY A 129 9.52 -8.83 -1.72
N LEU A 130 10.61 -8.18 -1.30
CA LEU A 130 11.17 -7.03 -2.00
C LEU A 130 11.65 -7.39 -3.41
N GLY A 131 12.37 -8.51 -3.56
CA GLY A 131 12.84 -8.99 -4.87
C GLY A 131 11.68 -9.25 -5.83
N LEU A 132 10.62 -9.91 -5.37
CA LEU A 132 9.42 -10.14 -6.17
C LEU A 132 8.70 -8.84 -6.54
N LEU A 133 8.62 -7.87 -5.62
CA LEU A 133 8.05 -6.56 -5.89
C LEU A 133 8.80 -5.85 -7.01
N ILE A 134 10.14 -5.82 -6.95
CA ILE A 134 10.98 -5.21 -7.99
C ILE A 134 10.75 -5.89 -9.35
N VAL A 135 10.76 -7.22 -9.39
CA VAL A 135 10.55 -7.98 -10.63
C VAL A 135 9.17 -7.68 -11.23
N LEU A 136 8.11 -7.71 -10.41
CA LEU A 136 6.76 -7.39 -10.85
C LEU A 136 6.64 -5.95 -11.34
N GLY A 137 7.25 -5.01 -10.64
CA GLY A 137 7.24 -3.60 -11.01
C GLY A 137 7.97 -3.31 -12.31
N LEU A 138 9.14 -3.91 -12.52
CA LEU A 138 9.88 -3.82 -13.79
C LEU A 138 9.08 -4.44 -14.94
N TRP A 139 8.55 -5.63 -14.74
CA TRP A 139 7.73 -6.31 -15.75
C TRP A 139 6.49 -5.49 -16.11
N ALA A 140 5.76 -4.99 -15.11
CA ALA A 140 4.57 -4.18 -15.32
C ALA A 140 4.89 -2.86 -16.04
N THR A 141 6.00 -2.20 -15.69
CA THR A 141 6.41 -0.95 -16.33
C THR A 141 6.81 -1.16 -17.79
N TRP A 142 7.47 -2.26 -18.11
CA TRP A 142 7.87 -2.60 -19.49
C TRP A 142 6.69 -2.99 -20.38
N THR A 143 5.68 -3.65 -19.80
CA THR A 143 4.51 -4.15 -20.56
C THR A 143 3.35 -3.16 -20.59
N SER A 144 3.33 -2.17 -19.72
CA SER A 144 2.23 -1.20 -19.62
C SER A 144 2.36 -0.08 -20.66
N ARG A 145 1.22 0.35 -21.21
CA ARG A 145 1.15 1.52 -22.07
C ARG A 145 1.36 2.79 -21.24
N PRO A 146 2.09 3.81 -21.77
CA PRO A 146 2.25 5.07 -21.06
C PRO A 146 0.89 5.69 -20.73
N ALA A 147 0.70 6.11 -19.49
CA ALA A 147 -0.51 6.84 -19.11
C ALA A 147 -0.56 8.18 -19.83
N PRO A 148 -1.71 8.59 -20.40
CA PRO A 148 -1.90 9.96 -20.86
C PRO A 148 -1.66 10.93 -19.69
N LYS A 149 -1.08 12.09 -19.98
CA LYS A 149 -0.84 13.12 -18.94
C LYS A 149 -2.19 13.61 -18.40
N GLY A 150 -2.42 13.39 -17.11
CA GLY A 150 -3.61 13.91 -16.44
C GLY A 150 -3.56 15.43 -16.31
N HIS A 151 -4.68 16.10 -16.60
CA HIS A 151 -4.78 17.56 -16.58
C HIS A 151 -5.69 18.11 -15.46
N ARG A 152 -6.18 17.27 -14.55
CA ARG A 152 -7.13 17.70 -13.52
C ARG A 152 -6.54 17.60 -12.12
N SER A 153 -6.71 18.66 -11.32
CA SER A 153 -6.41 18.68 -9.89
C SER A 153 -7.29 17.68 -9.12
N VAL A 154 -6.75 17.07 -8.07
CA VAL A 154 -7.50 16.16 -7.19
C VAL A 154 -8.56 16.95 -6.42
N ARG A 155 -9.77 16.41 -6.38
CA ARG A 155 -10.85 17.04 -5.62
C ARG A 155 -10.57 16.96 -4.13
N PRO A 156 -10.94 17.99 -3.32
CA PRO A 156 -10.77 17.97 -1.86
C PRO A 156 -11.34 16.70 -1.19
N MET A 157 -12.44 16.18 -1.71
CA MET A 157 -13.05 14.94 -1.24
C MET A 157 -12.10 13.73 -1.32
N VAL A 158 -11.29 13.64 -2.39
CA VAL A 158 -10.32 12.57 -2.56
C VAL A 158 -9.17 12.70 -1.54
N LEU A 159 -8.76 13.93 -1.23
CA LEU A 159 -7.76 14.18 -0.18
C LEU A 159 -8.26 13.70 1.20
N ILE A 160 -9.50 14.03 1.54
CA ILE A 160 -10.13 13.61 2.80
C ILE A 160 -10.23 12.07 2.85
N LEU A 161 -10.76 11.44 1.80
CA LEU A 161 -10.91 9.98 1.73
C LEU A 161 -9.56 9.27 1.87
N ARG A 162 -8.51 9.79 1.20
CA ARG A 162 -7.17 9.24 1.25
C ARG A 162 -6.55 9.37 2.64
N GLY A 163 -6.60 10.54 3.24
CA GLY A 163 -6.13 10.79 4.60
C GLY A 163 -6.87 9.93 5.64
N SER A 164 -8.20 9.85 5.53
CA SER A 164 -9.02 9.04 6.43
C SER A 164 -8.73 7.54 6.29
N ALA A 165 -8.61 7.04 5.05
CA ALA A 165 -8.30 5.63 4.82
C ALA A 165 -6.92 5.25 5.36
N ALA A 166 -5.92 6.11 5.17
CA ALA A 166 -4.57 5.91 5.74
C ALA A 166 -4.61 5.96 7.27
N ALA A 167 -5.31 6.93 7.86
CA ALA A 167 -5.45 7.06 9.32
C ALA A 167 -6.10 5.80 9.93
N ILE A 168 -7.18 5.31 9.32
CA ILE A 168 -7.89 4.12 9.79
C ILE A 168 -6.98 2.88 9.70
N ALA A 169 -6.33 2.67 8.55
CA ALA A 169 -5.46 1.51 8.35
C ALA A 169 -4.31 1.48 9.36
N ILE A 170 -3.62 2.62 9.56
CA ILE A 170 -2.51 2.70 10.51
C ILE A 170 -2.99 2.62 11.96
N GLY A 171 -4.13 3.23 12.28
CA GLY A 171 -4.74 3.09 13.61
C GLY A 171 -5.04 1.63 13.96
N ILE A 172 -5.62 0.86 13.02
CA ILE A 172 -5.87 -0.58 13.17
C ILE A 172 -4.56 -1.35 13.30
N ALA A 173 -3.55 -1.05 12.47
CA ALA A 173 -2.25 -1.71 12.54
C ALA A 173 -1.59 -1.53 13.92
N VAL A 174 -1.53 -0.31 14.43
CA VAL A 174 -0.96 -0.02 15.75
C VAL A 174 -1.78 -0.69 16.86
N TRP A 175 -3.11 -0.67 16.76
CA TRP A 175 -3.97 -1.36 17.72
C TRP A 175 -3.71 -2.87 17.78
N LEU A 176 -3.60 -3.53 16.63
CA LEU A 176 -3.29 -4.95 16.53
C LEU A 176 -1.90 -5.29 17.06
N SER A 177 -0.93 -4.41 16.85
CA SER A 177 0.40 -4.54 17.45
C SER A 177 0.33 -4.53 18.98
N GLY A 178 -0.49 -3.67 19.55
CA GLY A 178 -0.73 -3.63 21.01
C GLY A 178 -1.49 -4.85 21.55
N LEU A 179 -2.08 -5.67 20.69
CA LEU A 179 -2.69 -6.96 21.03
C LEU A 179 -1.75 -8.15 20.77
N SER A 180 -0.47 -7.90 20.50
CA SER A 180 0.54 -8.94 20.17
C SER A 180 0.20 -9.75 18.92
N TYR A 181 -0.34 -9.08 17.87
CA TYR A 181 -0.52 -9.66 16.53
C TYR A 181 0.46 -9.04 15.52
N PRO A 182 1.79 -9.25 15.65
CA PRO A 182 2.80 -8.49 14.92
C PRO A 182 2.69 -8.66 13.40
N PHE A 183 2.50 -9.87 12.89
CA PHE A 183 2.42 -10.10 11.43
C PHE A 183 1.17 -9.48 10.80
N ILE A 184 0.01 -9.57 11.49
CA ILE A 184 -1.23 -8.95 11.00
C ILE A 184 -1.08 -7.43 11.04
N SER A 185 -0.50 -6.89 12.10
CA SER A 185 -0.20 -5.47 12.25
C SER A 185 0.70 -4.97 11.11
N GLY A 186 1.82 -5.65 10.84
CA GLY A 186 2.73 -5.32 9.76
C GLY A 186 2.05 -5.37 8.38
N LEU A 187 1.25 -6.41 8.10
CA LEU A 187 0.53 -6.50 6.83
C LEU A 187 -0.50 -5.37 6.67
N ILE A 188 -1.30 -5.08 7.70
CA ILE A 188 -2.32 -4.02 7.64
C ILE A 188 -1.67 -2.64 7.52
N SER A 189 -0.47 -2.43 8.06
CA SER A 189 0.27 -1.17 7.87
C SER A 189 0.57 -0.87 6.40
N THR A 190 0.61 -1.89 5.54
CA THR A 190 0.80 -1.77 4.10
C THR A 190 -0.51 -1.68 3.32
N PHE A 191 -1.68 -1.60 3.98
CA PHE A 191 -2.96 -1.53 3.29
C PHE A 191 -2.94 -0.47 2.17
N PRO A 192 -3.39 -0.81 0.94
CA PRO A 192 -3.18 0.02 -0.25
C PRO A 192 -4.10 1.24 -0.33
N ALA A 193 -4.30 1.97 0.79
CA ALA A 193 -5.21 3.11 0.85
C ALA A 193 -4.89 4.19 -0.20
N ILE A 194 -3.60 4.51 -0.37
CA ILE A 194 -3.14 5.51 -1.34
C ILE A 194 -3.34 5.00 -2.77
N PHE A 195 -2.95 3.75 -3.06
CA PHE A 195 -3.13 3.16 -4.39
C PHE A 195 -4.61 3.05 -4.75
N LEU A 196 -5.43 2.51 -3.86
CA LEU A 196 -6.87 2.36 -4.05
C LEU A 196 -7.54 3.69 -4.38
N THR A 197 -7.33 4.69 -3.54
CA THR A 197 -7.94 6.02 -3.74
C THR A 197 -7.41 6.72 -4.98
N SER A 198 -6.13 6.53 -5.34
CA SER A 198 -5.55 7.06 -6.58
C SER A 198 -6.18 6.41 -7.81
N MET A 199 -6.28 5.08 -7.84
CA MET A 199 -6.87 4.34 -8.96
C MET A 199 -8.33 4.72 -9.19
N ILE A 200 -9.13 4.81 -8.12
CA ILE A 200 -10.51 5.26 -8.20
C ILE A 200 -10.60 6.69 -8.72
N ALA A 201 -9.79 7.60 -8.18
CA ALA A 201 -9.80 9.00 -8.60
C ALA A 201 -9.39 9.19 -10.07
N LEU A 202 -8.35 8.48 -10.52
CA LEU A 202 -7.91 8.51 -11.92
C LEU A 202 -8.99 7.95 -12.86
N TRP A 203 -9.62 6.86 -12.49
CA TRP A 203 -10.71 6.26 -13.27
C TRP A 203 -11.90 7.21 -13.42
N LEU A 204 -12.37 7.79 -12.31
CA LEU A 204 -13.50 8.71 -12.32
C LEU A 204 -13.20 10.02 -13.06
N ALA A 205 -11.94 10.48 -13.04
CA ALA A 205 -11.57 11.74 -13.69
C ALA A 205 -11.26 11.59 -15.19
N GLN A 206 -10.72 10.44 -15.62
CA GLN A 206 -10.07 10.31 -16.92
C GLN A 206 -10.39 9.00 -17.66
N GLY A 207 -11.22 8.13 -17.07
CA GLY A 207 -11.56 6.83 -17.64
C GLY A 207 -10.58 5.71 -17.22
N GLN A 208 -10.86 4.49 -17.68
CA GLN A 208 -10.16 3.28 -17.23
C GLN A 208 -8.70 3.16 -17.71
N ASP A 209 -8.34 3.79 -18.83
CA ASP A 209 -7.01 3.62 -19.45
C ASP A 209 -5.89 4.31 -18.65
N VAL A 210 -6.23 5.39 -17.94
CA VAL A 210 -5.24 6.17 -17.18
C VAL A 210 -4.74 5.44 -15.94
N PRO A 211 -5.58 4.87 -15.05
CA PRO A 211 -5.09 4.07 -13.94
C PRO A 211 -4.28 2.85 -14.40
N GLN A 212 -4.64 2.23 -15.51
CA GLN A 212 -3.88 1.11 -16.07
C GLN A 212 -2.43 1.49 -16.42
N GLY A 213 -2.24 2.63 -17.08
CA GLY A 213 -0.90 3.13 -17.42
C GLY A 213 -0.11 3.67 -16.22
N ALA A 214 -0.78 4.09 -15.15
CA ALA A 214 -0.15 4.60 -13.95
C ALA A 214 0.32 3.48 -13.00
N ALA A 215 -0.30 2.30 -13.04
CA ALA A 215 -0.07 1.23 -12.08
C ALA A 215 1.36 0.69 -12.10
N GLY A 216 1.97 0.47 -13.27
CA GLY A 216 3.34 -0.02 -13.39
C GLY A 216 4.38 0.88 -12.68
N PRO A 217 4.47 2.17 -13.00
CA PRO A 217 5.33 3.11 -12.28
C PRO A 217 5.04 3.17 -10.77
N MET A 218 3.78 3.04 -10.35
CA MET A 218 3.42 3.01 -8.92
C MET A 218 3.95 1.77 -8.19
N MET A 219 4.06 0.61 -8.86
CA MET A 219 4.68 -0.58 -8.28
C MET A 219 6.16 -0.35 -7.96
N LEU A 220 6.92 0.18 -8.93
CA LEU A 220 8.36 0.44 -8.75
C LEU A 220 8.64 1.45 -7.65
N GLY A 221 7.81 2.43 -7.50
CA GLY A 221 8.02 3.41 -6.46
C GLY A 221 7.61 2.93 -5.07
N GLY A 222 6.93 1.81 -4.94
CA GLY A 222 6.64 1.14 -3.67
C GLY A 222 7.76 0.18 -3.23
N ALA A 223 8.76 -0.06 -4.09
CA ALA A 223 9.93 -0.88 -3.76
C ALA A 223 11.00 -0.08 -3.03
#